data_2b1e7e29e3abe9867d18be9b474a80ce
#
_entry.id   2b1e7e29e3abe9867d18be9b474a80ce
#
_cell.length_a   1.000
_cell.length_b   1.000
_cell.length_c   1.000
_cell.angle_alpha   90.00
_cell.angle_beta   90.00
_cell.angle_gamma   90.00
#
_symmetry.space_group_name_H-M   'P 1'
#
loop_
_entity.id
_entity.type
_entity.pdbx_description
1 polymer ?
#
loop_
_entity_poly.entity_id
_entity_poly.type
_entity_poly.pdbx_seq_one_letter_code
_entity_poly.pdbx_strand_id
1 'polypeptide(L)'
;MPDFDQIIEKFKGMPDGLAHFLEKWLRKLPSVKKEIDSKTESMISDLASIVKPYTGKFQSHNKLPESGIDRNEILDEIKKITNLEEKRWKEGLVSGAVYHGDSEHIDFLNEVYALQSQSNPLHSDLFPSASKFESEIVSMTAQMLGADKTDDEVCGVVTSGGTESILLAMKTYRDRGREVNDIRRPNIVIPVTAHAAFDKAGEYFKIKVKRIPVDEKFQADLNAVRKAANGNTICIVGSAPNFPQGTVDPIEELSEIAWERGICFHVDACLGGFVLPWAEKLGYPVPEFDFRLPGVTSISADTHKFGYAAKGTSVILYRTPKLRRYQYYTISDWPGGLYFSPTFAGSRPGALSAACWAAMISMGEDGYLEVVKQIMETAEVIKKGIREISELNLMGDPLWVIAFESKDLDIYIVMDQMTHNGWNLNGLHKPSCIHICITLRHIKAGIAERFLSDLK
;
A
#
# COMPACT_ATOMS: atom_id res chain seq x y z
N MET A 1 35.46 -8.28 24.87
CA MET A 1 34.43 -9.19 24.28
C MET A 1 34.43 -8.91 22.80
N PRO A 2 34.25 -9.88 21.92
CA PRO A 2 34.20 -9.57 20.51
C PRO A 2 32.99 -8.66 20.23
N ASP A 3 33.23 -7.64 19.41
CA ASP A 3 32.24 -6.67 18.97
C ASP A 3 31.06 -7.40 18.30
N PHE A 4 29.83 -6.94 18.57
CA PHE A 4 28.60 -7.54 18.03
C PHE A 4 28.61 -7.57 16.50
N ASP A 5 29.19 -6.55 15.89
CA ASP A 5 29.35 -6.45 14.44
C ASP A 5 30.33 -7.52 13.89
N GLN A 6 31.37 -7.89 14.64
CA GLN A 6 32.27 -9.01 14.31
C GLN A 6 31.60 -10.38 14.47
N ILE A 7 30.62 -10.49 15.35
CA ILE A 7 29.83 -11.71 15.51
C ILE A 7 28.89 -11.87 14.32
N ILE A 8 28.20 -10.81 13.92
CA ILE A 8 27.29 -10.81 12.74
C ILE A 8 28.07 -11.14 11.45
N GLU A 9 29.28 -10.59 11.29
CA GLU A 9 30.12 -10.89 10.12
C GLU A 9 30.46 -12.37 9.99
N LYS A 10 30.62 -13.09 11.10
CA LYS A 10 30.85 -14.55 11.10
C LYS A 10 29.63 -15.37 10.66
N PHE A 11 28.44 -14.77 10.63
CA PHE A 11 27.23 -15.42 10.10
C PHE A 11 27.06 -15.25 8.59
N LYS A 12 27.82 -14.35 7.95
CA LYS A 12 27.86 -14.24 6.49
C LYS A 12 28.39 -15.52 5.90
N GLY A 13 27.52 -16.28 5.21
CA GLY A 13 27.86 -17.55 4.56
C GLY A 13 27.32 -18.80 5.27
N MET A 14 26.60 -18.68 6.36
CA MET A 14 25.88 -19.80 6.97
C MET A 14 24.52 -20.02 6.29
N PRO A 15 24.01 -21.28 6.25
CA PRO A 15 22.64 -21.54 5.80
C PRO A 15 21.62 -20.73 6.62
N ASP A 16 20.66 -20.08 5.96
CA ASP A 16 19.68 -19.17 6.57
C ASP A 16 18.98 -19.71 7.81
N GLY A 17 18.64 -21.00 7.82
CA GLY A 17 17.99 -21.65 8.97
C GLY A 17 18.88 -21.72 10.22
N LEU A 18 20.19 -21.92 10.05
CA LEU A 18 21.15 -22.00 11.16
C LEU A 18 21.49 -20.60 11.66
N ALA A 19 21.67 -19.64 10.76
CA ALA A 19 21.91 -18.24 11.09
C ALA A 19 20.75 -17.66 11.91
N HIS A 20 19.50 -17.89 11.48
CA HIS A 20 18.30 -17.45 12.21
C HIS A 20 18.13 -18.11 13.58
N PHE A 21 18.46 -19.41 13.70
CA PHE A 21 18.42 -20.10 15.00
C PHE A 21 19.45 -19.52 15.98
N LEU A 22 20.68 -19.30 15.54
CA LEU A 22 21.77 -18.74 16.33
C LEU A 22 21.49 -17.29 16.72
N GLU A 23 20.97 -16.47 15.81
CA GLU A 23 20.52 -15.09 16.08
C GLU A 23 19.46 -15.08 17.19
N LYS A 24 18.42 -15.92 17.07
CA LYS A 24 17.36 -16.02 18.07
C LYS A 24 17.86 -16.50 19.43
N TRP A 25 18.91 -17.31 19.46
CA TRP A 25 19.55 -17.76 20.69
C TRP A 25 20.43 -16.67 21.30
N LEU A 26 21.24 -15.97 20.48
CA LEU A 26 22.09 -14.86 20.93
C LEU A 26 21.27 -13.70 21.51
N ARG A 27 20.14 -13.35 20.91
CA ARG A 27 19.22 -12.32 21.42
C ARG A 27 18.65 -12.64 22.81
N LYS A 28 18.76 -13.90 23.29
CA LYS A 28 18.35 -14.28 24.65
C LYS A 28 19.43 -14.09 25.71
N LEU A 29 20.68 -13.86 25.29
CA LEU A 29 21.79 -13.63 26.22
C LEU A 29 21.65 -12.22 26.83
N PRO A 30 21.71 -12.09 28.18
CA PRO A 30 21.50 -10.79 28.86
C PRO A 30 22.46 -9.68 28.39
N SER A 31 23.70 -10.03 28.10
CA SER A 31 24.72 -9.10 27.57
C SER A 31 24.39 -8.59 26.19
N VAL A 32 23.97 -9.47 25.28
CA VAL A 32 23.56 -9.12 23.90
C VAL A 32 22.27 -8.30 23.91
N LYS A 33 21.32 -8.67 24.76
CA LYS A 33 20.08 -7.90 24.93
C LYS A 33 20.38 -6.48 25.42
N LYS A 34 21.24 -6.31 26.43
CA LYS A 34 21.63 -5.00 26.94
C LYS A 34 22.34 -4.14 25.88
N GLU A 35 23.17 -4.74 25.05
CA GLU A 35 23.85 -4.03 23.96
C GLU A 35 22.87 -3.63 22.85
N ILE A 36 21.94 -4.51 22.47
CA ILE A 36 20.85 -4.19 21.54
C ILE A 36 19.97 -3.06 22.09
N ASP A 37 19.57 -3.15 23.36
CA ASP A 37 18.74 -2.14 24.02
C ASP A 37 19.47 -0.78 24.04
N SER A 38 20.78 -0.76 24.39
CA SER A 38 21.61 0.46 24.38
C SER A 38 21.79 1.06 22.98
N LYS A 39 22.09 0.23 21.95
CA LYS A 39 22.16 0.68 20.57
C LYS A 39 20.79 1.21 20.07
N THR A 40 19.72 0.54 20.48
CA THR A 40 18.35 0.96 20.15
C THR A 40 18.01 2.30 20.82
N GLU A 41 18.35 2.48 22.09
CA GLU A 41 18.15 3.76 22.80
C GLU A 41 18.97 4.89 22.18
N SER A 42 20.23 4.64 21.80
CA SER A 42 21.07 5.62 21.05
C SER A 42 20.43 5.97 19.72
N MET A 43 20.04 4.98 18.91
CA MET A 43 19.35 5.23 17.64
C MET A 43 18.04 6.00 17.83
N ILE A 44 17.26 5.69 18.88
CA ILE A 44 16.02 6.42 19.19
C ILE A 44 16.36 7.87 19.57
N SER A 45 17.42 8.09 20.33
CA SER A 45 17.89 9.45 20.70
C SER A 45 18.32 10.25 19.46
N ASP A 46 19.09 9.64 18.57
CA ASP A 46 19.55 10.27 17.33
C ASP A 46 18.40 10.55 16.37
N LEU A 47 17.40 9.65 16.32
CA LEU A 47 16.18 9.82 15.56
C LEU A 47 15.17 10.78 16.23
N ALA A 48 15.36 11.15 17.50
CA ALA A 48 14.39 11.96 18.24
C ALA A 48 14.11 13.31 17.58
N SER A 49 15.11 13.93 16.97
CA SER A 49 14.96 15.19 16.21
C SER A 49 14.17 14.99 14.92
N ILE A 50 14.25 13.79 14.31
CA ILE A 50 13.53 13.44 13.08
C ILE A 50 12.09 13.02 13.41
N VAL A 51 11.91 12.23 14.48
CA VAL A 51 10.59 11.72 14.90
C VAL A 51 9.75 12.78 15.61
N LYS A 52 10.41 13.75 16.29
CA LYS A 52 9.75 14.82 17.04
C LYS A 52 10.29 16.22 16.60
N PRO A 53 10.14 16.59 15.32
CA PRO A 53 10.78 17.81 14.76
C PRO A 53 10.21 19.11 15.36
N TYR A 54 9.08 19.02 16.06
CA TYR A 54 8.37 20.17 16.64
C TYR A 54 8.62 20.36 18.13
N THR A 55 9.41 19.49 18.77
CA THR A 55 9.75 19.65 20.19
C THR A 55 10.43 21.00 20.44
N GLY A 56 9.84 21.81 21.31
CA GLY A 56 10.32 23.17 21.65
C GLY A 56 10.01 24.26 20.57
N LYS A 57 9.42 23.91 19.43
CA LYS A 57 9.02 24.88 18.40
C LYS A 57 7.55 25.31 18.50
N PHE A 58 6.71 24.44 19.03
CA PHE A 58 5.28 24.68 19.23
C PHE A 58 4.90 24.31 20.67
N GLN A 59 3.79 24.88 21.14
CA GLN A 59 3.28 24.56 22.48
C GLN A 59 2.80 23.11 22.54
N SER A 60 3.20 22.39 23.59
CA SER A 60 2.73 21.02 23.82
C SER A 60 1.54 21.01 24.76
N HIS A 61 0.45 20.38 24.36
CA HIS A 61 -0.77 20.23 25.14
C HIS A 61 -0.86 18.82 25.72
N ASN A 62 -0.29 18.61 26.91
CA ASN A 62 -0.33 17.30 27.62
C ASN A 62 -1.61 17.12 28.45
N LYS A 63 -2.39 18.16 28.65
CA LYS A 63 -3.71 18.18 29.29
C LYS A 63 -4.61 19.20 28.61
N LEU A 64 -5.92 19.08 28.77
CA LEU A 64 -6.83 20.10 28.31
C LEU A 64 -6.51 21.45 28.99
N PRO A 65 -6.49 22.56 28.24
CA PRO A 65 -6.36 23.87 28.84
C PRO A 65 -7.57 24.16 29.73
N GLU A 66 -7.39 24.98 30.77
CA GLU A 66 -8.48 25.36 31.69
C GLU A 66 -9.53 26.21 30.96
N SER A 67 -9.10 27.02 30.02
CA SER A 67 -9.96 27.78 29.11
C SER A 67 -9.66 27.43 27.68
N GLY A 68 -10.68 27.44 26.81
CA GLY A 68 -10.48 27.21 25.36
C GLY A 68 -9.55 28.26 24.76
N ILE A 69 -8.73 27.83 23.80
CA ILE A 69 -7.85 28.68 23.00
C ILE A 69 -8.66 29.30 21.86
N ASP A 70 -8.34 30.53 21.47
CA ASP A 70 -9.00 31.20 20.34
C ASP A 70 -8.82 30.38 19.04
N ARG A 71 -9.89 30.27 18.26
CA ARG A 71 -9.90 29.48 17.04
C ARG A 71 -8.92 29.97 15.99
N ASN A 72 -8.68 31.29 15.91
CA ASN A 72 -7.73 31.85 14.95
C ASN A 72 -6.30 31.52 15.36
N GLU A 73 -5.98 31.54 16.66
CA GLU A 73 -4.67 31.11 17.17
C GLU A 73 -4.39 29.63 16.81
N ILE A 74 -5.39 28.75 16.98
CA ILE A 74 -5.29 27.35 16.59
C ILE A 74 -5.06 27.21 15.09
N LEU A 75 -5.83 27.93 14.26
CA LEU A 75 -5.68 27.89 12.80
C LEU A 75 -4.32 28.41 12.35
N ASP A 76 -3.82 29.46 12.99
CA ASP A 76 -2.51 30.05 12.66
C ASP A 76 -1.36 29.11 13.05
N GLU A 77 -1.48 28.38 14.15
CA GLU A 77 -0.50 27.35 14.51
C GLU A 77 -0.50 26.19 13.48
N ILE A 78 -1.70 25.70 13.11
CA ILE A 78 -1.83 24.65 12.09
C ILE A 78 -1.23 25.10 10.76
N LYS A 79 -1.50 26.35 10.30
CA LYS A 79 -0.92 26.91 9.07
C LYS A 79 0.61 26.94 9.12
N LYS A 80 1.21 27.34 10.25
CA LYS A 80 2.67 27.34 10.42
C LYS A 80 3.24 25.92 10.30
N ILE A 81 2.61 24.93 10.91
CA ILE A 81 3.02 23.51 10.82
C ILE A 81 2.93 23.05 9.36
N THR A 82 1.77 23.26 8.71
CA THR A 82 1.53 22.88 7.32
C THR A 82 2.59 23.47 6.37
N ASN A 83 2.90 24.74 6.51
CA ASN A 83 3.91 25.42 5.68
C ASN A 83 5.31 24.81 5.81
N LEU A 84 5.67 24.27 6.99
CA LEU A 84 6.95 23.59 7.20
C LEU A 84 7.00 22.22 6.49
N GLU A 85 5.85 21.54 6.36
CA GLU A 85 5.76 20.20 5.79
C GLU A 85 5.59 20.20 4.27
N GLU A 86 4.91 21.21 3.73
CA GLU A 86 4.49 21.23 2.33
C GLU A 86 5.62 21.41 1.32
N LYS A 87 6.73 22.02 1.71
CA LYS A 87 7.77 22.45 0.77
C LYS A 87 8.23 21.30 -0.13
N ARG A 88 8.64 20.18 0.45
CA ARG A 88 9.23 19.06 -0.31
C ARG A 88 8.24 18.44 -1.30
N TRP A 89 7.00 18.15 -0.87
CA TRP A 89 6.05 17.50 -1.76
C TRP A 89 5.49 18.48 -2.81
N LYS A 90 5.33 19.77 -2.48
CA LYS A 90 4.96 20.80 -3.47
C LYS A 90 6.00 20.96 -4.56
N GLU A 91 7.27 20.82 -4.24
CA GLU A 91 8.40 20.87 -5.18
C GLU A 91 8.58 19.55 -5.99
N GLY A 92 7.81 18.49 -5.72
CA GLY A 92 7.93 17.21 -6.42
C GLY A 92 9.12 16.36 -5.99
N LEU A 93 9.64 16.57 -4.77
CA LEU A 93 10.85 15.90 -4.27
C LEU A 93 10.55 14.66 -3.39
N VAL A 94 9.32 14.12 -3.45
CA VAL A 94 8.89 13.03 -2.57
C VAL A 94 8.38 11.85 -3.38
N SER A 95 8.97 10.69 -3.17
CA SER A 95 8.53 9.43 -3.77
C SER A 95 7.15 9.01 -3.27
N GLY A 96 6.16 8.93 -4.13
CA GLY A 96 4.80 8.57 -3.72
C GLY A 96 4.22 9.56 -2.72
N ALA A 97 3.59 9.06 -1.64
CA ALA A 97 2.99 9.77 -0.50
C ALA A 97 1.92 10.82 -0.89
N VAL A 98 2.23 11.81 -1.73
CA VAL A 98 1.29 12.80 -2.28
C VAL A 98 1.09 12.52 -3.76
N TYR A 99 -0.11 12.06 -4.12
CA TYR A 99 -0.38 11.56 -5.48
C TYR A 99 -0.86 12.68 -6.42
N HIS A 100 -1.79 13.51 -6.00
CA HIS A 100 -2.27 14.67 -6.76
C HIS A 100 -1.58 15.97 -6.33
N GLY A 101 -1.99 16.50 -5.18
CA GLY A 101 -1.36 17.67 -4.54
C GLY A 101 -1.55 18.99 -5.29
N ASP A 102 -2.50 19.11 -6.18
CA ASP A 102 -2.94 20.35 -6.78
C ASP A 102 -3.89 21.08 -5.85
N SER A 103 -3.76 22.42 -5.71
CA SER A 103 -4.55 23.20 -4.76
C SER A 103 -6.04 23.25 -5.13
N GLU A 104 -6.36 23.39 -6.41
CA GLU A 104 -7.76 23.45 -6.87
C GLU A 104 -8.48 22.13 -6.57
N HIS A 105 -7.83 21.00 -6.87
CA HIS A 105 -8.36 19.68 -6.53
C HIS A 105 -8.54 19.50 -5.02
N ILE A 106 -7.55 19.91 -4.22
CA ILE A 106 -7.60 19.80 -2.76
C ILE A 106 -8.75 20.67 -2.20
N ASP A 107 -8.88 21.89 -2.67
CA ASP A 107 -9.91 22.84 -2.22
C ASP A 107 -11.31 22.31 -2.57
N PHE A 108 -11.50 21.78 -3.78
CA PHE A 108 -12.73 21.11 -4.16
C PHE A 108 -13.09 19.93 -3.24
N LEU A 109 -12.13 19.04 -2.95
CA LEU A 109 -12.39 17.91 -2.05
C LEU A 109 -12.69 18.36 -0.62
N ASN A 110 -12.05 19.43 -0.14
CA ASN A 110 -12.31 20.01 1.18
C ASN A 110 -13.70 20.63 1.27
N GLU A 111 -14.19 21.26 0.21
CA GLU A 111 -15.56 21.78 0.13
C GLU A 111 -16.59 20.64 0.22
N VAL A 112 -16.41 19.58 -0.56
CA VAL A 112 -17.25 18.37 -0.50
C VAL A 112 -17.21 17.74 0.90
N TYR A 113 -16.01 17.65 1.50
CA TYR A 113 -15.86 17.15 2.86
C TYR A 113 -16.65 18.00 3.87
N ALA A 114 -16.56 19.32 3.78
CA ALA A 114 -17.26 20.22 4.68
C ALA A 114 -18.78 20.04 4.59
N LEU A 115 -19.34 19.90 3.39
CA LEU A 115 -20.77 19.65 3.15
C LEU A 115 -21.26 18.32 3.78
N GLN A 116 -20.40 17.32 3.89
CA GLN A 116 -20.75 15.98 4.37
C GLN A 116 -20.12 15.62 5.73
N SER A 117 -19.59 16.62 6.45
CA SER A 117 -18.80 16.42 7.68
C SER A 117 -19.54 15.69 8.81
N GLN A 118 -20.87 15.72 8.83
CA GLN A 118 -21.71 15.06 9.83
C GLN A 118 -22.20 13.69 9.38
N SER A 119 -22.01 13.31 8.12
CA SER A 119 -22.52 12.04 7.61
C SER A 119 -21.73 10.85 8.16
N ASN A 120 -22.46 9.75 8.47
CA ASN A 120 -21.90 8.54 9.06
C ASN A 120 -22.50 7.30 8.37
N PRO A 121 -21.72 6.51 7.61
CA PRO A 121 -22.20 5.33 6.92
C PRO A 121 -22.76 4.22 7.82
N LEU A 122 -22.46 4.24 9.13
CA LEU A 122 -23.07 3.31 10.08
C LEU A 122 -24.59 3.51 10.18
N HIS A 123 -25.05 4.76 10.00
CA HIS A 123 -26.44 5.17 10.08
C HIS A 123 -26.99 5.50 8.67
N SER A 124 -27.04 4.49 7.81
CA SER A 124 -27.49 4.63 6.42
C SER A 124 -28.98 5.03 6.29
N ASP A 125 -29.78 4.77 7.29
CA ASP A 125 -31.16 5.23 7.43
C ASP A 125 -31.26 6.77 7.60
N LEU A 126 -30.31 7.35 8.33
CA LEU A 126 -30.21 8.80 8.53
C LEU A 126 -29.41 9.48 7.41
N PHE A 127 -28.39 8.82 6.89
CA PHE A 127 -27.47 9.33 5.86
C PHE A 127 -27.48 8.45 4.59
N PRO A 128 -28.59 8.37 3.84
CA PRO A 128 -28.66 7.55 2.62
C PRO A 128 -27.66 7.98 1.54
N SER A 129 -27.21 9.24 1.56
CA SER A 129 -26.16 9.74 0.68
C SER A 129 -24.82 8.99 0.84
N ALA A 130 -24.48 8.62 2.08
CA ALA A 130 -23.25 7.84 2.33
C ALA A 130 -23.29 6.46 1.63
N SER A 131 -24.45 5.77 1.68
CA SER A 131 -24.66 4.51 0.98
C SER A 131 -24.60 4.68 -0.53
N LYS A 132 -25.17 5.76 -1.08
CA LYS A 132 -25.11 6.11 -2.50
C LYS A 132 -23.64 6.26 -2.93
N PHE A 133 -22.86 7.10 -2.24
CA PHE A 133 -21.47 7.36 -2.60
C PHE A 133 -20.63 6.08 -2.52
N GLU A 134 -20.73 5.30 -1.44
CA GLU A 134 -19.97 4.05 -1.30
C GLU A 134 -20.34 3.01 -2.37
N SER A 135 -21.62 2.85 -2.69
CA SER A 135 -22.05 1.92 -3.73
C SER A 135 -21.56 2.31 -5.13
N GLU A 136 -21.57 3.60 -5.46
CA GLU A 136 -21.10 4.10 -6.75
C GLU A 136 -19.56 4.04 -6.86
N ILE A 137 -18.81 4.34 -5.78
CA ILE A 137 -17.36 4.13 -5.73
C ILE A 137 -17.01 2.67 -6.03
N VAL A 138 -17.70 1.74 -5.37
CA VAL A 138 -17.51 0.29 -5.57
C VAL A 138 -17.85 -0.09 -7.01
N SER A 139 -18.96 0.38 -7.55
CA SER A 139 -19.40 0.07 -8.92
C SER A 139 -18.43 0.60 -9.97
N MET A 140 -18.01 1.86 -9.87
CA MET A 140 -17.03 2.46 -10.78
C MET A 140 -15.68 1.73 -10.73
N THR A 141 -15.21 1.39 -9.52
CA THR A 141 -13.96 0.65 -9.34
C THR A 141 -14.08 -0.76 -9.92
N ALA A 142 -15.21 -1.44 -9.71
CA ALA A 142 -15.44 -2.77 -10.24
C ALA A 142 -15.48 -2.77 -11.78
N GLN A 143 -16.16 -1.81 -12.39
CA GLN A 143 -16.21 -1.65 -13.85
C GLN A 143 -14.81 -1.42 -14.44
N MET A 144 -14.03 -0.52 -13.84
CA MET A 144 -12.66 -0.26 -14.24
C MET A 144 -11.75 -1.50 -14.16
N LEU A 145 -12.06 -2.44 -13.26
CA LEU A 145 -11.33 -3.69 -13.03
C LEU A 145 -12.02 -4.93 -13.63
N GLY A 146 -12.72 -4.75 -14.76
CA GLY A 146 -13.21 -5.82 -15.60
C GLY A 146 -14.47 -6.53 -15.09
N ALA A 147 -15.26 -5.92 -14.19
CA ALA A 147 -16.51 -6.53 -13.73
C ALA A 147 -17.55 -6.70 -14.85
N ASP A 148 -17.49 -5.88 -15.90
CA ASP A 148 -18.36 -5.99 -17.08
C ASP A 148 -17.92 -7.09 -18.07
N LYS A 149 -16.79 -7.73 -17.83
CA LYS A 149 -16.22 -8.82 -18.64
C LYS A 149 -16.42 -10.21 -18.02
N THR A 150 -17.17 -10.29 -16.95
CA THR A 150 -17.52 -11.56 -16.28
C THR A 150 -19.03 -11.63 -16.05
N ASP A 151 -19.58 -12.85 -16.04
CA ASP A 151 -20.99 -13.11 -15.69
C ASP A 151 -21.20 -13.08 -14.16
N ASP A 152 -20.15 -12.93 -13.36
CA ASP A 152 -20.22 -12.88 -11.91
C ASP A 152 -20.70 -11.49 -11.42
N GLU A 153 -21.44 -11.48 -10.31
CA GLU A 153 -21.85 -10.26 -9.61
C GLU A 153 -20.68 -9.74 -8.73
N VAL A 154 -19.79 -8.94 -9.31
CA VAL A 154 -18.70 -8.32 -8.55
C VAL A 154 -19.26 -7.29 -7.57
N CYS A 155 -18.84 -7.39 -6.32
CA CYS A 155 -19.30 -6.53 -5.23
C CYS A 155 -18.15 -6.17 -4.28
N GLY A 156 -18.35 -5.17 -3.42
CA GLY A 156 -17.27 -4.72 -2.55
C GLY A 156 -17.72 -3.79 -1.44
N VAL A 157 -16.73 -3.12 -0.85
CA VAL A 157 -16.94 -2.09 0.17
C VAL A 157 -15.80 -1.08 0.14
N VAL A 158 -16.11 0.17 0.49
CA VAL A 158 -15.11 1.20 0.78
C VAL A 158 -14.52 0.94 2.16
N THR A 159 -13.20 0.99 2.26
CA THR A 159 -12.40 0.77 3.48
C THR A 159 -11.57 2.01 3.80
N SER A 160 -10.94 2.04 4.97
CA SER A 160 -10.09 3.15 5.41
C SER A 160 -8.70 3.19 4.73
N GLY A 161 -8.38 2.21 3.91
CA GLY A 161 -7.08 2.12 3.20
C GLY A 161 -6.73 0.69 2.83
N GLY A 162 -5.70 0.52 1.99
CA GLY A 162 -5.28 -0.79 1.47
C GLY A 162 -4.98 -1.83 2.54
N THR A 163 -4.43 -1.41 3.68
CA THR A 163 -4.23 -2.33 4.82
C THR A 163 -5.54 -2.93 5.30
N GLU A 164 -6.61 -2.15 5.46
CA GLU A 164 -7.91 -2.68 5.84
C GLU A 164 -8.50 -3.57 4.76
N SER A 165 -8.38 -3.17 3.48
CA SER A 165 -8.80 -3.98 2.34
C SER A 165 -8.16 -5.37 2.35
N ILE A 166 -6.84 -5.45 2.55
CA ILE A 166 -6.09 -6.71 2.67
C ILE A 166 -6.54 -7.51 3.90
N LEU A 167 -6.67 -6.87 5.06
CA LEU A 167 -7.12 -7.53 6.29
C LEU A 167 -8.52 -8.15 6.12
N LEU A 168 -9.45 -7.43 5.51
CA LEU A 168 -10.81 -7.92 5.24
C LEU A 168 -10.80 -9.10 4.25
N ALA A 169 -9.99 -9.05 3.19
CA ALA A 169 -9.82 -10.17 2.27
C ALA A 169 -9.30 -11.41 3.00
N MET A 170 -8.26 -11.27 3.81
CA MET A 170 -7.68 -12.40 4.56
C MET A 170 -8.65 -12.97 5.62
N LYS A 171 -9.39 -12.11 6.31
CA LYS A 171 -10.48 -12.51 7.22
C LYS A 171 -11.56 -13.31 6.47
N THR A 172 -11.97 -12.81 5.32
CA THR A 172 -12.98 -13.43 4.45
C THR A 172 -12.56 -14.85 4.03
N TYR A 173 -11.34 -15.01 3.56
CA TYR A 173 -10.80 -16.30 3.14
C TYR A 173 -10.59 -17.27 4.29
N ARG A 174 -10.16 -16.77 5.46
CA ARG A 174 -10.04 -17.60 6.66
C ARG A 174 -11.39 -18.17 7.07
N ASP A 175 -12.41 -17.34 7.12
CA ASP A 175 -13.74 -17.76 7.60
C ASP A 175 -14.44 -18.68 6.59
N ARG A 176 -14.30 -18.38 5.27
CA ARG A 176 -14.72 -19.29 4.21
C ARG A 176 -14.00 -20.65 4.29
N GLY A 177 -12.68 -20.62 4.43
CA GLY A 177 -11.89 -21.84 4.53
C GLY A 177 -12.30 -22.71 5.71
N ARG A 178 -12.65 -22.10 6.83
CA ARG A 178 -13.16 -22.80 8.02
C ARG A 178 -14.54 -23.39 7.79
N GLU A 179 -15.47 -22.63 7.20
CA GLU A 179 -16.86 -23.07 7.03
C GLU A 179 -17.01 -24.10 5.90
N VAL A 180 -16.37 -23.85 4.74
CA VAL A 180 -16.58 -24.65 3.53
C VAL A 180 -15.63 -25.86 3.46
N ASN A 181 -14.40 -25.70 3.93
CA ASN A 181 -13.34 -26.70 3.75
C ASN A 181 -12.82 -27.30 5.07
N ASP A 182 -13.41 -26.92 6.22
CA ASP A 182 -12.96 -27.29 7.58
C ASP A 182 -11.47 -27.02 7.85
N ILE A 183 -10.91 -25.98 7.23
CA ILE A 183 -9.50 -25.60 7.39
C ILE A 183 -9.31 -24.94 8.75
N ARG A 184 -8.68 -25.66 9.70
CA ARG A 184 -8.43 -25.19 11.07
C ARG A 184 -7.07 -24.52 11.24
N ARG A 185 -6.11 -24.80 10.36
CA ARG A 185 -4.77 -24.22 10.37
C ARG A 185 -4.48 -23.56 9.01
N PRO A 186 -5.14 -22.43 8.71
CA PRO A 186 -5.04 -21.79 7.41
C PRO A 186 -3.64 -21.26 7.14
N ASN A 187 -3.26 -21.29 5.87
CA ASN A 187 -2.09 -20.59 5.37
C ASN A 187 -2.42 -19.82 4.08
N ILE A 188 -1.62 -18.80 3.80
CA ILE A 188 -1.59 -18.07 2.54
C ILE A 188 -0.21 -18.23 1.90
N VAL A 189 -0.17 -18.19 0.56
CA VAL A 189 1.06 -18.22 -0.23
C VAL A 189 1.22 -16.87 -0.91
N ILE A 190 2.34 -16.18 -0.61
CA ILE A 190 2.61 -14.83 -1.10
C ILE A 190 4.07 -14.72 -1.56
N PRO A 191 4.41 -13.91 -2.57
CA PRO A 191 5.79 -13.61 -2.90
C PRO A 191 6.47 -12.80 -1.78
N VAL A 192 7.81 -12.86 -1.70
CA VAL A 192 8.57 -12.05 -0.72
C VAL A 192 8.38 -10.55 -0.90
N THR A 193 7.97 -10.12 -2.09
CA THR A 193 7.67 -8.73 -2.48
C THR A 193 6.28 -8.25 -2.07
N ALA A 194 5.38 -9.16 -1.64
CA ALA A 194 4.03 -8.78 -1.22
C ALA A 194 4.04 -7.86 0.01
N HIS A 195 3.08 -6.93 0.06
CA HIS A 195 3.00 -5.91 1.09
C HIS A 195 2.91 -6.48 2.51
N ALA A 196 3.58 -5.84 3.46
CA ALA A 196 3.66 -6.28 4.88
C ALA A 196 2.28 -6.37 5.59
N ALA A 197 1.22 -5.81 5.02
CA ALA A 197 -0.14 -5.97 5.53
C ALA A 197 -0.61 -7.43 5.54
N PHE A 198 -0.06 -8.30 4.69
CA PHE A 198 -0.33 -9.73 4.71
C PHE A 198 0.27 -10.42 5.94
N ASP A 199 1.47 -10.00 6.40
CA ASP A 199 2.04 -10.48 7.67
C ASP A 199 1.21 -10.02 8.85
N LYS A 200 0.76 -8.76 8.83
CA LYS A 200 -0.15 -8.21 9.84
C LYS A 200 -1.46 -9.02 9.89
N ALA A 201 -2.03 -9.36 8.73
CA ALA A 201 -3.21 -10.23 8.67
C ALA A 201 -2.92 -11.63 9.23
N GLY A 202 -1.75 -12.19 8.91
CA GLY A 202 -1.29 -13.47 9.44
C GLY A 202 -1.24 -13.49 10.95
N GLU A 203 -0.67 -12.44 11.55
CA GLU A 203 -0.57 -12.29 13.01
C GLU A 203 -1.95 -12.11 13.66
N TYR A 204 -2.76 -11.19 13.14
CA TYR A 204 -4.08 -10.86 13.72
C TYR A 204 -5.07 -12.02 13.63
N PHE A 205 -5.07 -12.75 12.52
CA PHE A 205 -6.08 -13.79 12.25
C PHE A 205 -5.55 -15.21 12.41
N LYS A 206 -4.30 -15.36 12.88
CA LYS A 206 -3.64 -16.66 13.06
C LYS A 206 -3.58 -17.47 11.75
N ILE A 207 -3.23 -16.80 10.67
CA ILE A 207 -3.01 -17.37 9.35
C ILE A 207 -1.50 -17.52 9.16
N LYS A 208 -1.03 -18.71 8.81
CA LYS A 208 0.40 -18.94 8.50
C LYS A 208 0.74 -18.29 7.16
N VAL A 209 1.65 -17.33 7.15
CA VAL A 209 2.17 -16.74 5.91
C VAL A 209 3.31 -17.63 5.38
N LYS A 210 3.18 -18.10 4.13
CA LYS A 210 4.22 -18.81 3.40
C LYS A 210 4.76 -17.89 2.32
N ARG A 211 5.95 -17.33 2.56
CA ARG A 211 6.65 -16.51 1.57
C ARG A 211 7.39 -17.40 0.59
N ILE A 212 7.20 -17.12 -0.71
CA ILE A 212 7.91 -17.79 -1.79
C ILE A 212 8.90 -16.81 -2.44
N PRO A 213 10.00 -17.29 -3.03
CA PRO A 213 10.93 -16.44 -3.76
C PRO A 213 10.28 -15.78 -4.97
N VAL A 214 10.98 -14.81 -5.50
CA VAL A 214 10.72 -14.17 -6.79
C VAL A 214 11.82 -14.56 -7.77
N ASP A 215 11.54 -14.42 -9.07
CA ASP A 215 12.52 -14.60 -10.14
C ASP A 215 13.45 -13.38 -10.31
N GLU A 216 14.28 -13.38 -11.34
CA GLU A 216 15.21 -12.31 -11.68
C GLU A 216 14.51 -11.00 -12.09
N LYS A 217 13.21 -11.06 -12.43
CA LYS A 217 12.36 -9.91 -12.73
C LYS A 217 11.58 -9.40 -11.51
N PHE A 218 11.85 -9.96 -10.33
CA PHE A 218 11.12 -9.68 -9.08
C PHE A 218 9.63 -10.03 -9.15
N GLN A 219 9.28 -11.05 -9.93
CA GLN A 219 7.95 -11.63 -10.06
C GLN A 219 7.85 -12.94 -9.29
N ALA A 220 6.67 -13.31 -8.83
CA ALA A 220 6.43 -14.53 -8.06
C ALA A 220 6.92 -15.79 -8.81
N ASP A 221 7.76 -16.63 -8.19
CA ASP A 221 8.17 -17.93 -8.73
C ASP A 221 6.98 -18.90 -8.72
N LEU A 222 6.45 -19.20 -9.90
CA LEU A 222 5.27 -20.07 -10.09
C LEU A 222 5.52 -21.50 -9.59
N ASN A 223 6.73 -22.01 -9.73
CA ASN A 223 7.08 -23.36 -9.26
C ASN A 223 7.08 -23.40 -7.73
N ALA A 224 7.62 -22.36 -7.10
CA ALA A 224 7.57 -22.22 -5.65
C ALA A 224 6.12 -22.07 -5.14
N VAL A 225 5.26 -21.31 -5.84
CA VAL A 225 3.82 -21.23 -5.53
C VAL A 225 3.17 -22.62 -5.59
N ARG A 226 3.35 -23.37 -6.70
CA ARG A 226 2.79 -24.73 -6.86
C ARG A 226 3.24 -25.68 -5.75
N LYS A 227 4.49 -25.58 -5.30
CA LYS A 227 5.06 -26.38 -4.22
C LYS A 227 4.56 -25.98 -2.84
N ALA A 228 4.39 -24.68 -2.59
CA ALA A 228 3.97 -24.15 -1.28
C ALA A 228 2.48 -24.33 -1.02
N ALA A 229 1.63 -24.24 -2.06
CA ALA A 229 0.18 -24.38 -1.96
C ALA A 229 -0.21 -25.82 -1.58
N ASN A 230 -1.09 -25.97 -0.60
CA ASN A 230 -1.55 -27.26 -0.10
C ASN A 230 -3.00 -27.19 0.40
N GLY A 231 -3.56 -28.30 0.93
CA GLY A 231 -4.95 -28.39 1.39
C GLY A 231 -5.35 -27.42 2.51
N ASN A 232 -4.39 -26.76 3.18
CA ASN A 232 -4.66 -25.70 4.16
C ASN A 232 -4.50 -24.29 3.57
N THR A 233 -4.18 -24.15 2.29
CA THR A 233 -4.00 -22.83 1.64
C THR A 233 -5.36 -22.24 1.32
N ILE A 234 -5.67 -21.12 1.96
CA ILE A 234 -6.93 -20.40 1.80
C ILE A 234 -6.86 -19.32 0.71
N CYS A 235 -5.64 -18.84 0.41
CA CYS A 235 -5.44 -17.80 -0.59
C CYS A 235 -4.01 -17.84 -1.14
N ILE A 236 -3.89 -17.60 -2.45
CA ILE A 236 -2.66 -17.18 -3.13
C ILE A 236 -2.78 -15.67 -3.36
N VAL A 237 -1.66 -14.95 -3.33
CA VAL A 237 -1.61 -13.50 -3.54
C VAL A 237 -0.64 -13.17 -4.67
N GLY A 238 -1.03 -12.26 -5.55
CA GLY A 238 -0.17 -11.59 -6.52
C GLY A 238 -0.35 -10.07 -6.42
N SER A 239 0.66 -9.31 -6.77
CA SER A 239 0.65 -7.84 -6.70
C SER A 239 0.66 -7.22 -8.10
N ALA A 240 -0.15 -6.19 -8.30
CA ALA A 240 -0.27 -5.47 -9.55
C ALA A 240 -0.16 -3.94 -9.34
N PRO A 241 1.08 -3.38 -9.28
CA PRO A 241 2.38 -4.02 -9.09
C PRO A 241 2.76 -4.21 -7.61
N ASN A 242 3.87 -4.92 -7.34
CA ASN A 242 4.45 -4.96 -6.00
C ASN A 242 5.05 -3.58 -5.62
N PHE A 243 5.03 -3.27 -4.33
CA PHE A 243 5.55 -1.99 -3.83
C PHE A 243 7.07 -1.85 -3.98
N PRO A 244 7.91 -2.88 -3.69
CA PRO A 244 9.35 -2.67 -3.68
C PRO A 244 9.93 -2.36 -5.06
N GLN A 245 9.72 -3.21 -6.04
CA GLN A 245 10.34 -3.11 -7.36
C GLN A 245 9.41 -2.56 -8.46
N GLY A 246 8.13 -2.41 -8.16
CA GLY A 246 7.14 -1.89 -9.12
C GLY A 246 6.80 -2.86 -10.26
N THR A 247 7.11 -4.14 -10.10
CA THR A 247 6.82 -5.18 -11.10
C THR A 247 5.45 -5.82 -10.86
N VAL A 248 4.74 -6.13 -11.93
CA VAL A 248 3.49 -6.88 -11.86
C VAL A 248 3.83 -8.37 -11.78
N ASP A 249 3.28 -9.07 -10.78
CA ASP A 249 3.41 -10.53 -10.68
C ASP A 249 2.75 -11.22 -11.90
N PRO A 250 3.08 -12.48 -12.21
CA PRO A 250 2.46 -13.26 -13.29
C PRO A 250 1.03 -13.65 -12.90
N ILE A 251 0.11 -12.65 -12.92
CA ILE A 251 -1.25 -12.76 -12.38
C ILE A 251 -2.08 -13.80 -13.14
N GLU A 252 -1.90 -13.90 -14.47
CA GLU A 252 -2.61 -14.89 -15.29
C GLU A 252 -2.30 -16.30 -14.83
N GLU A 253 -1.03 -16.65 -14.73
CA GLU A 253 -0.60 -18.00 -14.33
C GLU A 253 -0.90 -18.27 -12.84
N LEU A 254 -0.82 -17.25 -11.97
CA LEU A 254 -1.22 -17.37 -10.57
C LEU A 254 -2.73 -17.61 -10.45
N SER A 255 -3.54 -16.96 -11.30
CA SER A 255 -4.98 -17.16 -11.41
C SER A 255 -5.30 -18.60 -11.83
N GLU A 256 -4.61 -19.12 -12.86
CA GLU A 256 -4.75 -20.51 -13.30
C GLU A 256 -4.43 -21.50 -12.18
N ILE A 257 -3.28 -21.35 -11.50
CA ILE A 257 -2.89 -22.20 -10.38
C ILE A 257 -3.95 -22.20 -9.27
N ALA A 258 -4.48 -21.04 -8.94
CA ALA A 258 -5.51 -20.89 -7.92
C ALA A 258 -6.82 -21.57 -8.35
N TRP A 259 -7.25 -21.35 -9.59
CA TRP A 259 -8.45 -21.94 -10.18
C TRP A 259 -8.38 -23.47 -10.21
N GLU A 260 -7.30 -24.04 -10.77
CA GLU A 260 -7.07 -25.50 -10.84
C GLU A 260 -7.15 -26.18 -9.47
N ARG A 261 -6.74 -25.49 -8.41
CA ARG A 261 -6.68 -26.04 -7.05
C ARG A 261 -7.88 -25.68 -6.17
N GLY A 262 -8.82 -24.88 -6.68
CA GLY A 262 -9.96 -24.41 -5.92
C GLY A 262 -9.56 -23.51 -4.73
N ILE A 263 -8.41 -22.82 -4.83
CA ILE A 263 -7.88 -21.88 -3.84
C ILE A 263 -8.32 -20.47 -4.25
N CYS A 264 -8.66 -19.60 -3.28
CA CYS A 264 -8.95 -18.21 -3.58
C CYS A 264 -7.67 -17.47 -4.03
N PHE A 265 -7.84 -16.48 -4.90
CA PHE A 265 -6.73 -15.65 -5.38
C PHE A 265 -7.04 -14.17 -5.16
N HIS A 266 -6.15 -13.48 -4.45
CA HIS A 266 -6.24 -12.05 -4.20
C HIS A 266 -5.19 -11.30 -5.02
N VAL A 267 -5.64 -10.28 -5.73
CA VAL A 267 -4.74 -9.33 -6.41
C VAL A 267 -4.62 -8.07 -5.57
N ASP A 268 -3.41 -7.80 -5.09
CA ASP A 268 -3.10 -6.51 -4.46
C ASP A 268 -2.78 -5.48 -5.55
N ALA A 269 -3.81 -4.74 -5.93
CA ALA A 269 -3.72 -3.62 -6.86
C ALA A 269 -3.85 -2.26 -6.14
N CYS A 270 -3.46 -2.19 -4.86
CA CYS A 270 -3.48 -0.94 -4.09
C CYS A 270 -2.69 0.19 -4.75
N LEU A 271 -1.64 -0.12 -5.50
CA LEU A 271 -0.91 0.86 -6.32
C LEU A 271 -1.46 0.96 -7.75
N GLY A 272 -1.71 -0.17 -8.40
CA GLY A 272 -1.97 -0.20 -9.82
C GLY A 272 -3.44 -0.15 -10.23
N GLY A 273 -4.37 -0.36 -9.31
CA GLY A 273 -5.80 -0.45 -9.64
C GLY A 273 -6.36 0.80 -10.35
N PHE A 274 -5.79 1.98 -10.07
CA PHE A 274 -6.14 3.25 -10.72
C PHE A 274 -5.09 3.73 -11.74
N VAL A 275 -4.14 2.87 -12.15
CA VAL A 275 -3.12 3.18 -13.15
C VAL A 275 -3.15 2.18 -14.29
N LEU A 276 -3.08 0.88 -13.98
CA LEU A 276 -2.92 -0.17 -14.97
C LEU A 276 -4.05 -0.23 -16.01
N PRO A 277 -5.35 -0.08 -15.68
CA PRO A 277 -6.42 -0.08 -16.68
C PRO A 277 -6.26 1.03 -17.72
N TRP A 278 -5.78 2.18 -17.29
CA TRP A 278 -5.55 3.34 -18.17
C TRP A 278 -4.27 3.20 -18.98
N ALA A 279 -3.21 2.64 -18.37
CA ALA A 279 -1.98 2.32 -19.06
C ALA A 279 -2.21 1.30 -20.18
N GLU A 280 -3.05 0.26 -19.94
CA GLU A 280 -3.47 -0.69 -20.98
C GLU A 280 -4.21 0.00 -22.13
N LYS A 281 -5.19 0.88 -21.83
CA LYS A 281 -5.89 1.68 -22.84
C LYS A 281 -4.95 2.59 -23.66
N LEU A 282 -3.85 3.04 -23.08
CA LEU A 282 -2.80 3.83 -23.72
C LEU A 282 -1.80 2.99 -24.54
N GLY A 283 -1.94 1.65 -24.53
CA GLY A 283 -1.10 0.72 -25.27
C GLY A 283 0.22 0.32 -24.59
N TYR A 284 0.38 0.59 -23.29
CA TYR A 284 1.49 0.04 -22.52
C TYR A 284 1.33 -1.46 -22.30
N PRO A 285 2.42 -2.24 -22.18
CA PRO A 285 2.38 -3.69 -21.99
C PRO A 285 1.94 -4.05 -20.56
N VAL A 286 0.64 -4.02 -20.34
CA VAL A 286 0.03 -4.41 -19.06
C VAL A 286 -0.54 -5.81 -19.21
N PRO A 287 -0.10 -6.82 -18.40
CA PRO A 287 -0.72 -8.13 -18.40
C PRO A 287 -2.13 -8.05 -17.80
N GLU A 288 -3.01 -9.00 -18.11
CA GLU A 288 -4.29 -9.11 -17.45
C GLU A 288 -4.09 -9.37 -15.95
N PHE A 289 -4.79 -8.62 -15.10
CA PHE A 289 -4.61 -8.71 -13.64
C PHE A 289 -5.92 -8.63 -12.85
N ASP A 290 -7.05 -8.50 -13.52
CA ASP A 290 -8.33 -8.15 -12.94
C ASP A 290 -9.39 -9.26 -13.06
N PHE A 291 -10.68 -8.92 -12.92
CA PHE A 291 -11.78 -9.90 -12.96
C PHE A 291 -12.02 -10.53 -14.34
N ARG A 292 -11.31 -10.14 -15.38
CA ARG A 292 -11.26 -10.88 -16.64
C ARG A 292 -10.73 -12.30 -16.42
N LEU A 293 -9.84 -12.47 -15.47
CA LEU A 293 -9.24 -13.77 -15.12
C LEU A 293 -10.15 -14.55 -14.15
N PRO A 294 -10.60 -15.75 -14.49
CA PRO A 294 -11.60 -16.48 -13.71
C PRO A 294 -11.14 -16.87 -12.30
N GLY A 295 -9.84 -17.06 -12.07
CA GLY A 295 -9.28 -17.40 -10.77
C GLY A 295 -9.18 -16.23 -9.81
N VAL A 296 -9.25 -14.97 -10.27
CA VAL A 296 -9.23 -13.79 -9.41
C VAL A 296 -10.52 -13.71 -8.60
N THR A 297 -10.42 -13.84 -7.28
CA THR A 297 -11.58 -13.87 -6.38
C THR A 297 -11.76 -12.57 -5.59
N SER A 298 -10.69 -11.76 -5.43
CA SER A 298 -10.80 -10.41 -4.87
C SER A 298 -9.65 -9.52 -5.35
N ILE A 299 -9.91 -8.20 -5.34
CA ILE A 299 -8.93 -7.16 -5.68
C ILE A 299 -9.02 -6.04 -4.66
N SER A 300 -7.87 -5.58 -4.13
CA SER A 300 -7.76 -4.33 -3.37
C SER A 300 -7.23 -3.20 -4.25
N ALA A 301 -7.86 -2.01 -4.19
CA ALA A 301 -7.47 -0.84 -4.98
C ALA A 301 -7.59 0.44 -4.15
N ASP A 302 -6.50 1.22 -4.01
CA ASP A 302 -6.49 2.41 -3.18
C ASP A 302 -6.95 3.65 -3.95
N THR A 303 -8.15 4.10 -3.64
CA THR A 303 -8.70 5.36 -4.17
C THR A 303 -7.89 6.58 -3.73
N HIS A 304 -7.29 6.53 -2.52
CA HIS A 304 -6.49 7.63 -1.97
C HIS A 304 -5.04 7.69 -2.50
N LYS A 305 -4.66 6.77 -3.42
CA LYS A 305 -3.40 6.83 -4.16
C LYS A 305 -3.66 7.45 -5.53
N PHE A 306 -3.62 6.68 -6.58
CA PHE A 306 -3.85 7.14 -7.95
C PHE A 306 -5.33 7.30 -8.32
N GLY A 307 -6.26 7.01 -7.40
CA GLY A 307 -7.65 7.45 -7.49
C GLY A 307 -7.86 8.91 -7.06
N TYR A 308 -6.80 9.56 -6.55
CA TYR A 308 -6.72 10.98 -6.19
C TYR A 308 -7.71 11.45 -5.13
N ALA A 309 -8.34 10.53 -4.42
CA ALA A 309 -9.15 10.82 -3.25
C ALA A 309 -8.31 11.25 -2.03
N ALA A 310 -8.94 11.86 -1.05
CA ALA A 310 -8.33 12.13 0.24
C ALA A 310 -7.88 10.84 0.94
N LYS A 311 -6.83 10.91 1.77
CA LYS A 311 -6.37 9.78 2.56
C LYS A 311 -7.50 9.24 3.43
N GLY A 312 -7.53 7.92 3.60
CA GLY A 312 -8.57 7.25 4.39
C GLY A 312 -9.66 6.58 3.55
N THR A 313 -9.39 6.30 2.26
CA THR A 313 -10.27 5.54 1.38
C THR A 313 -9.52 4.52 0.54
N SER A 314 -10.09 3.34 0.36
CA SER A 314 -9.67 2.25 -0.52
C SER A 314 -10.89 1.39 -0.82
N VAL A 315 -10.80 0.48 -1.76
CA VAL A 315 -11.88 -0.45 -2.10
C VAL A 315 -11.35 -1.88 -2.04
N ILE A 316 -12.12 -2.77 -1.42
CA ILE A 316 -11.97 -4.21 -1.58
C ILE A 316 -13.14 -4.75 -2.39
N LEU A 317 -12.83 -5.43 -3.48
CA LEU A 317 -13.80 -6.07 -4.36
C LEU A 317 -13.71 -7.59 -4.22
N TYR A 318 -14.84 -8.24 -4.33
CA TYR A 318 -15.00 -9.70 -4.37
C TYR A 318 -15.77 -10.10 -5.62
N ARG A 319 -15.38 -11.19 -6.24
CA ARG A 319 -16.02 -11.72 -7.44
C ARG A 319 -17.51 -12.01 -7.24
N THR A 320 -17.93 -12.45 -6.05
CA THR A 320 -19.33 -12.81 -5.80
C THR A 320 -19.82 -12.41 -4.40
N PRO A 321 -21.12 -12.12 -4.22
CA PRO A 321 -21.73 -11.92 -2.91
C PRO A 321 -21.58 -13.13 -1.97
N LYS A 322 -21.55 -14.35 -2.52
CA LYS A 322 -21.32 -15.59 -1.76
C LYS A 322 -19.95 -15.59 -1.08
N LEU A 323 -18.95 -15.00 -1.71
CA LEU A 323 -17.63 -14.85 -1.11
C LEU A 323 -17.63 -13.70 -0.12
N ARG A 324 -18.18 -12.53 -0.50
CA ARG A 324 -18.25 -11.34 0.33
C ARG A 324 -18.96 -11.56 1.65
N ARG A 325 -19.94 -12.48 1.75
CA ARG A 325 -20.67 -12.72 3.00
C ARG A 325 -19.77 -13.02 4.20
N TYR A 326 -18.59 -13.61 3.99
CA TYR A 326 -17.62 -13.89 5.03
C TYR A 326 -16.86 -12.66 5.53
N GLN A 327 -16.99 -11.52 4.86
CA GLN A 327 -16.45 -10.25 5.30
C GLN A 327 -17.20 -9.69 6.52
N TYR A 328 -18.52 -9.88 6.54
CA TYR A 328 -19.38 -9.29 7.54
C TYR A 328 -19.16 -9.87 8.94
N TYR A 329 -19.38 -9.00 9.95
CA TYR A 329 -19.66 -9.44 11.31
C TYR A 329 -21.10 -9.11 11.64
N THR A 330 -21.84 -10.07 12.19
CA THR A 330 -23.26 -9.93 12.54
C THR A 330 -23.52 -10.57 13.89
N ILE A 331 -24.22 -9.87 14.75
CA ILE A 331 -24.73 -10.40 16.01
C ILE A 331 -26.14 -9.84 16.28
N SER A 332 -27.07 -10.70 16.69
CA SER A 332 -28.44 -10.34 17.09
C SER A 332 -28.72 -10.59 18.56
N ASP A 333 -27.88 -11.38 19.21
CA ASP A 333 -28.02 -11.79 20.60
C ASP A 333 -27.13 -10.91 21.51
N TRP A 334 -27.51 -9.65 21.66
CA TRP A 334 -26.91 -8.71 22.58
C TRP A 334 -27.92 -7.59 22.93
N PRO A 335 -27.81 -6.90 24.10
CA PRO A 335 -28.80 -5.92 24.55
C PRO A 335 -29.05 -4.72 23.63
N GLY A 336 -28.10 -4.39 22.75
CA GLY A 336 -28.21 -3.28 21.79
C GLY A 336 -28.99 -3.62 20.50
N GLY A 337 -29.49 -4.88 20.36
CA GLY A 337 -30.24 -5.32 19.19
C GLY A 337 -29.36 -5.90 18.09
N LEU A 338 -29.78 -5.73 16.83
CA LEU A 338 -28.99 -6.20 15.68
C LEU A 338 -27.77 -5.30 15.43
N TYR A 339 -26.58 -5.89 15.47
CA TYR A 339 -25.37 -5.23 14.99
C TYR A 339 -24.85 -5.91 13.73
N PHE A 340 -24.65 -5.13 12.69
CA PHE A 340 -24.13 -5.55 11.40
C PHE A 340 -23.00 -4.62 10.98
N SER A 341 -21.83 -5.18 10.68
CA SER A 341 -20.64 -4.40 10.31
C SER A 341 -19.95 -5.01 9.08
N PRO A 342 -19.83 -4.26 7.99
CA PRO A 342 -19.10 -4.69 6.79
C PRO A 342 -17.59 -4.42 6.86
N THR A 343 -17.12 -3.61 7.81
CA THR A 343 -15.73 -3.15 7.94
C THR A 343 -15.24 -3.30 9.37
N PHE A 344 -13.98 -2.97 9.66
CA PHE A 344 -13.46 -2.96 11.04
C PHE A 344 -13.97 -1.76 11.84
N ALA A 345 -14.29 -0.65 11.16
CA ALA A 345 -14.85 0.51 11.82
C ALA A 345 -16.37 0.36 12.02
N GLY A 346 -16.88 0.88 13.14
CA GLY A 346 -18.30 1.17 13.32
C GLY A 346 -18.63 2.51 12.69
N SER A 347 -18.74 3.58 13.53
CA SER A 347 -18.86 4.96 13.05
C SER A 347 -17.61 5.36 12.26
N ARG A 348 -17.81 5.97 11.09
CA ARG A 348 -16.73 6.47 10.23
C ARG A 348 -17.17 7.71 9.45
N PRO A 349 -16.21 8.55 8.98
CA PRO A 349 -16.56 9.77 8.26
C PRO A 349 -17.18 9.47 6.89
N GLY A 350 -18.46 9.76 6.69
CA GLY A 350 -19.09 9.68 5.36
C GLY A 350 -18.56 10.76 4.40
N ALA A 351 -18.06 11.85 4.95
CA ALA A 351 -17.40 12.90 4.18
C ALA A 351 -16.21 12.41 3.34
N LEU A 352 -15.46 11.42 3.83
CA LEU A 352 -14.37 10.82 3.05
C LEU A 352 -14.89 10.03 1.85
N SER A 353 -16.01 9.30 2.01
CA SER A 353 -16.66 8.61 0.89
C SER A 353 -17.23 9.60 -0.12
N ALA A 354 -17.82 10.71 0.34
CA ALA A 354 -18.29 11.78 -0.53
C ALA A 354 -17.16 12.43 -1.33
N ALA A 355 -16.05 12.79 -0.67
CA ALA A 355 -14.86 13.36 -1.32
C ALA A 355 -14.21 12.35 -2.30
N CYS A 356 -14.18 11.06 -1.96
CA CYS A 356 -13.70 10.01 -2.85
C CYS A 356 -14.56 9.90 -4.11
N TRP A 357 -15.89 9.85 -3.94
CA TRP A 357 -16.83 9.85 -5.05
C TRP A 357 -16.66 11.07 -5.95
N ALA A 358 -16.55 12.26 -5.35
CA ALA A 358 -16.36 13.52 -6.07
C ALA A 358 -15.02 13.53 -6.84
N ALA A 359 -13.93 13.02 -6.26
CA ALA A 359 -12.65 12.88 -6.95
C ALA A 359 -12.78 12.01 -8.20
N MET A 360 -13.41 10.83 -8.08
CA MET A 360 -13.59 9.91 -9.21
C MET A 360 -14.46 10.51 -10.32
N ILE A 361 -15.57 11.18 -9.97
CA ILE A 361 -16.48 11.78 -10.95
C ILE A 361 -15.84 13.00 -11.63
N SER A 362 -15.11 13.84 -10.88
CA SER A 362 -14.47 15.03 -11.45
C SER A 362 -13.30 14.68 -12.37
N MET A 363 -12.58 13.61 -12.07
CA MET A 363 -11.51 13.10 -12.95
C MET A 363 -12.08 12.51 -14.23
N GLY A 364 -13.08 11.64 -14.14
CA GLY A 364 -13.61 10.91 -15.28
C GLY A 364 -12.54 10.05 -15.98
N GLU A 365 -12.91 9.30 -17.01
CA GLU A 365 -11.96 8.48 -17.78
C GLU A 365 -10.88 9.32 -18.48
N ASP A 366 -11.28 10.43 -19.08
CA ASP A 366 -10.35 11.32 -19.80
C ASP A 366 -9.29 11.91 -18.86
N GLY A 367 -9.68 12.32 -17.66
CA GLY A 367 -8.75 12.81 -16.67
C GLY A 367 -7.75 11.74 -16.22
N TYR A 368 -8.22 10.52 -15.96
CA TYR A 368 -7.31 9.40 -15.61
C TYR A 368 -6.38 9.03 -16.76
N LEU A 369 -6.86 9.00 -18.00
CA LEU A 369 -6.03 8.72 -19.19
C LEU A 369 -4.91 9.77 -19.33
N GLU A 370 -5.26 11.06 -19.22
CA GLU A 370 -4.28 12.14 -19.36
C GLU A 370 -3.20 12.08 -18.26
N VAL A 371 -3.60 11.91 -17.00
CA VAL A 371 -2.60 11.88 -15.91
C VAL A 371 -1.73 10.63 -15.94
N VAL A 372 -2.28 9.48 -16.30
CA VAL A 372 -1.50 8.23 -16.44
C VAL A 372 -0.52 8.35 -17.60
N LYS A 373 -0.92 8.94 -18.74
CA LYS A 373 -0.01 9.22 -19.86
C LYS A 373 1.20 10.05 -19.39
N GLN A 374 0.96 11.17 -18.71
CA GLN A 374 2.03 12.03 -18.19
C GLN A 374 2.94 11.32 -17.19
N ILE A 375 2.38 10.50 -16.29
CA ILE A 375 3.16 9.69 -15.34
C ILE A 375 4.05 8.70 -16.07
N MET A 376 3.53 7.99 -17.07
CA MET A 376 4.29 7.01 -17.86
C MET A 376 5.40 7.67 -18.68
N GLU A 377 5.12 8.79 -19.33
CA GLU A 377 6.12 9.56 -20.09
C GLU A 377 7.26 10.03 -19.16
N THR A 378 6.93 10.55 -17.98
CA THR A 378 7.92 10.96 -16.96
C THR A 378 8.74 9.77 -16.46
N ALA A 379 8.08 8.62 -16.23
CA ALA A 379 8.74 7.39 -15.80
C ALA A 379 9.74 6.89 -16.86
N GLU A 380 9.41 6.96 -18.14
CA GLU A 380 10.33 6.59 -19.22
C GLU A 380 11.57 7.49 -19.27
N VAL A 381 11.40 8.80 -19.10
CA VAL A 381 12.55 9.73 -19.01
C VAL A 381 13.48 9.34 -17.85
N ILE A 382 12.94 9.07 -16.68
CA ILE A 382 13.72 8.69 -15.50
C ILE A 382 14.39 7.33 -15.70
N LYS A 383 13.67 6.31 -16.19
CA LYS A 383 14.24 4.98 -16.48
C LYS A 383 15.39 5.06 -17.48
N LYS A 384 15.21 5.84 -18.55
CA LYS A 384 16.27 6.06 -19.55
C LYS A 384 17.50 6.70 -18.90
N GLY A 385 17.31 7.77 -18.12
CA GLY A 385 18.43 8.46 -17.46
C GLY A 385 19.17 7.60 -16.43
N ILE A 386 18.45 6.74 -15.68
CA ILE A 386 19.10 5.78 -14.76
C ILE A 386 19.96 4.77 -15.54
N ARG A 387 19.48 4.25 -16.70
CA ARG A 387 20.25 3.32 -17.55
C ARG A 387 21.53 3.93 -18.14
N GLU A 388 21.61 5.26 -18.23
CA GLU A 388 22.80 5.97 -18.69
C GLU A 388 23.88 6.13 -17.59
N ILE A 389 23.56 5.82 -16.33
CA ILE A 389 24.50 5.84 -15.20
C ILE A 389 25.07 4.42 -15.05
N SER A 390 26.35 4.25 -15.36
CA SER A 390 27.03 2.94 -15.44
C SER A 390 27.02 2.16 -14.13
N GLU A 391 27.01 2.86 -12.99
CA GLU A 391 27.03 2.31 -11.63
C GLU A 391 25.66 1.85 -11.14
N LEU A 392 24.59 2.19 -11.86
CA LEU A 392 23.21 1.89 -11.45
C LEU A 392 22.56 0.86 -12.37
N ASN A 393 21.74 -0.01 -11.79
CA ASN A 393 20.94 -1.01 -12.50
C ASN A 393 19.47 -0.87 -12.14
N LEU A 394 18.60 -0.78 -13.15
CA LEU A 394 17.16 -0.89 -12.93
C LEU A 394 16.80 -2.31 -12.52
N MET A 395 15.83 -2.44 -11.62
CA MET A 395 15.36 -3.70 -11.10
C MET A 395 14.04 -4.10 -11.77
N GLY A 396 14.01 -5.26 -12.42
CA GLY A 396 12.84 -5.73 -13.14
C GLY A 396 12.49 -4.87 -14.36
N ASP A 397 11.20 -4.85 -14.71
CA ASP A 397 10.63 -4.00 -15.78
C ASP A 397 9.46 -3.16 -15.24
N PRO A 398 9.76 -2.16 -14.39
CA PRO A 398 8.75 -1.35 -13.74
C PRO A 398 8.10 -0.37 -14.71
N LEU A 399 6.81 -0.06 -14.50
CA LEU A 399 6.11 0.98 -15.25
C LEU A 399 6.39 2.38 -14.67
N TRP A 400 5.95 2.67 -13.43
CA TRP A 400 6.10 4.01 -12.81
C TRP A 400 6.62 3.98 -11.36
N VAL A 401 6.73 2.81 -10.74
CA VAL A 401 7.43 2.63 -9.47
C VAL A 401 8.80 2.05 -9.81
N ILE A 402 9.82 2.89 -9.82
CA ILE A 402 11.10 2.59 -10.44
C ILE A 402 12.12 2.28 -9.35
N ALA A 403 12.50 1.02 -9.21
CA ALA A 403 13.56 0.59 -8.32
C ALA A 403 14.89 0.45 -9.07
N PHE A 404 15.97 0.81 -8.38
CA PHE A 404 17.32 0.67 -8.88
C PHE A 404 18.30 0.33 -7.75
N GLU A 405 19.35 -0.39 -8.10
CA GLU A 405 20.42 -0.82 -7.21
C GLU A 405 21.80 -0.43 -7.77
N SER A 406 22.82 -0.60 -6.96
CA SER A 406 24.21 -0.56 -7.41
C SER A 406 24.95 -1.78 -6.88
N LYS A 407 25.87 -2.31 -7.70
CA LYS A 407 26.83 -3.35 -7.29
C LYS A 407 28.17 -2.76 -6.88
N ASP A 408 28.43 -1.53 -7.32
CA ASP A 408 29.72 -0.86 -7.15
C ASP A 408 29.70 0.16 -6.00
N LEU A 409 28.51 0.68 -5.66
CA LEU A 409 28.30 1.70 -4.64
C LEU A 409 27.37 1.18 -3.53
N ASP A 410 27.55 1.68 -2.32
CA ASP A 410 26.52 1.53 -1.29
C ASP A 410 25.32 2.42 -1.63
N ILE A 411 24.22 1.78 -2.04
CA ILE A 411 23.02 2.47 -2.51
C ILE A 411 22.39 3.36 -1.44
N TYR A 412 22.61 3.08 -0.15
CA TYR A 412 22.10 3.92 0.93
C TYR A 412 22.89 5.21 1.09
N ILE A 413 24.20 5.23 0.74
CA ILE A 413 24.98 6.47 0.65
C ILE A 413 24.46 7.34 -0.50
N VAL A 414 24.10 6.73 -1.64
CA VAL A 414 23.43 7.44 -2.74
C VAL A 414 22.11 8.05 -2.27
N MET A 415 21.31 7.29 -1.50
CA MET A 415 20.05 7.81 -0.93
C MET A 415 20.29 8.98 0.02
N ASP A 416 21.34 8.94 0.84
CA ASP A 416 21.68 10.02 1.76
C ASP A 416 22.07 11.29 1.00
N GLN A 417 22.85 11.19 -0.09
CA GLN A 417 23.16 12.32 -0.95
C GLN A 417 21.90 12.90 -1.62
N MET A 418 21.02 12.04 -2.12
CA MET A 418 19.72 12.48 -2.64
C MET A 418 18.89 13.21 -1.57
N THR A 419 18.95 12.73 -0.32
CA THR A 419 18.27 13.38 0.82
C THR A 419 18.87 14.77 1.12
N HIS A 420 20.19 14.96 1.02
CA HIS A 420 20.84 16.26 1.12
C HIS A 420 20.39 17.22 0.00
N ASN A 421 20.13 16.71 -1.21
CA ASN A 421 19.57 17.48 -2.32
C ASN A 421 18.07 17.74 -2.18
N GLY A 422 17.45 17.29 -1.07
CA GLY A 422 16.04 17.54 -0.72
C GLY A 422 15.08 16.42 -1.06
N TRP A 423 15.52 15.36 -1.74
CA TRP A 423 14.69 14.23 -2.11
C TRP A 423 14.28 13.37 -0.91
N ASN A 424 13.07 12.86 -0.93
CA ASN A 424 12.58 11.86 0.02
C ASN A 424 12.23 10.58 -0.76
N LEU A 425 13.21 9.69 -0.91
CA LEU A 425 13.09 8.43 -1.62
C LEU A 425 12.83 7.29 -0.65
N ASN A 426 12.45 6.12 -1.18
CA ASN A 426 12.23 4.93 -0.39
C ASN A 426 13.45 4.00 -0.46
N GLY A 427 14.18 3.88 0.65
CA GLY A 427 15.23 2.87 0.80
C GLY A 427 14.62 1.50 1.10
N LEU A 428 15.07 0.48 0.39
CA LEU A 428 14.57 -0.88 0.43
C LEU A 428 15.72 -1.84 0.73
N HIS A 429 15.39 -3.07 1.17
CA HIS A 429 16.40 -4.10 1.44
C HIS A 429 15.94 -5.49 1.00
N LYS A 430 16.92 -6.39 0.78
CA LYS A 430 16.70 -7.77 0.30
C LYS A 430 16.12 -7.83 -1.12
N PRO A 431 16.89 -7.33 -2.09
CA PRO A 431 18.19 -6.69 -2.02
C PRO A 431 18.17 -5.21 -1.62
N SER A 432 19.35 -4.66 -1.26
CA SER A 432 19.51 -3.22 -0.99
C SER A 432 19.28 -2.42 -2.26
N CYS A 433 18.30 -1.54 -2.25
CA CYS A 433 17.95 -0.71 -3.40
C CYS A 433 17.17 0.54 -2.96
N ILE A 434 16.92 1.43 -3.89
CA ILE A 434 16.08 2.62 -3.73
C ILE A 434 14.96 2.56 -4.75
N HIS A 435 13.78 3.08 -4.43
CA HIS A 435 12.79 3.35 -5.46
C HIS A 435 12.23 4.77 -5.41
N ILE A 436 11.79 5.24 -6.57
CA ILE A 436 10.94 6.40 -6.74
C ILE A 436 9.59 5.96 -7.33
N CYS A 437 8.50 6.33 -6.65
CA CYS A 437 7.14 6.16 -7.14
C CYS A 437 6.68 7.46 -7.80
N ILE A 438 6.54 7.47 -9.12
CA ILE A 438 6.17 8.65 -9.90
C ILE A 438 4.70 9.00 -9.66
N THR A 439 4.43 10.28 -9.37
CA THR A 439 3.10 10.83 -9.14
C THR A 439 2.91 12.12 -9.96
N LEU A 440 1.73 12.74 -9.91
CA LEU A 440 1.49 14.04 -10.53
C LEU A 440 2.41 15.17 -10.02
N ARG A 441 3.15 14.94 -8.92
CA ARG A 441 4.14 15.91 -8.44
C ARG A 441 5.40 15.93 -9.32
N HIS A 442 5.73 14.79 -9.94
CA HIS A 442 6.96 14.60 -10.72
C HIS A 442 6.80 15.01 -12.19
N ILE A 443 5.57 15.16 -12.71
CA ILE A 443 5.33 15.53 -14.12
C ILE A 443 5.62 17.01 -14.41
N LYS A 444 5.88 17.83 -13.38
CA LYS A 444 6.24 19.22 -13.55
C LYS A 444 7.54 19.33 -14.33
N ALA A 445 7.57 20.28 -15.27
CA ALA A 445 8.76 20.53 -16.09
C ALA A 445 10.02 20.73 -15.23
N GLY A 446 11.11 20.06 -15.59
CA GLY A 446 12.40 20.13 -14.92
C GLY A 446 12.58 19.20 -13.70
N ILE A 447 11.54 18.53 -13.19
CA ILE A 447 11.68 17.65 -12.03
C ILE A 447 12.39 16.33 -12.38
N ALA A 448 12.05 15.71 -13.49
CA ALA A 448 12.74 14.49 -13.94
C ALA A 448 14.22 14.77 -14.27
N GLU A 449 14.50 15.88 -14.93
CA GLU A 449 15.87 16.32 -15.24
C GLU A 449 16.65 16.63 -13.97
N ARG A 450 16.03 17.31 -12.99
CA ARG A 450 16.64 17.56 -11.68
C ARG A 450 16.96 16.27 -10.95
N PHE A 451 16.01 15.31 -10.93
CA PHE A 451 16.23 14.00 -10.32
C PHE A 451 17.47 13.32 -10.90
N LEU A 452 17.58 13.28 -12.22
CA LEU A 452 18.71 12.66 -12.91
C LEU A 452 20.02 13.42 -12.74
N SER A 453 19.96 14.77 -12.66
CA SER A 453 21.13 15.59 -12.37
C SER A 453 21.65 15.40 -10.95
N ASP A 454 20.75 15.32 -9.97
CA ASP A 454 21.10 15.10 -8.57
C ASP A 454 21.58 13.66 -8.30
N LEU A 455 21.17 12.71 -9.14
CA LEU A 455 21.55 11.29 -9.04
C LEU A 455 22.93 11.00 -9.66
N LYS A 456 23.38 11.80 -10.66
CA LYS A 456 24.72 11.75 -11.29
C LYS A 456 25.78 12.36 -10.39
#